data_f6ef26a76c6dfb54c64b22efd7353cde
#
_entry.id   f6ef26a76c6dfb54c64b22efd7353cde
#
_cell.length_a   1.000
_cell.length_b   1.000
_cell.length_c   1.000
_cell.angle_alpha   90.00
_cell.angle_beta   90.00
_cell.angle_gamma   90.00
#
_symmetry.space_group_name_H-M   'P 1'
#
loop_
_entity.id
_entity.type
_entity.pdbx_description
1 polymer ?
#
loop_
_entity_poly.entity_id
_entity_poly.type
_entity_poly.pdbx_seq_one_letter_code
_entity_poly.pdbx_strand_id
1 'polypeptide(L)'
;VALSLGFLGCQKDIETVEENSELTVSNKQDEKPIQHLKLEDIETESSAVEVMQSTTEQLRAKTNLDALELHEIHMITYSLEKAVAFFAENLSGARQVTAKEMAVVVEEVHLSSENNLKDATKVALDQYFALFKSFTKDF
;
A
#
# COMPACT_ATOMS: atom_id res chain seq x y z
N VAL A 1 -18.21 87.07 5.65
CA VAL A 1 -19.63 86.84 5.57
C VAL A 1 -19.91 85.37 5.39
N ALA A 2 -20.27 84.74 6.50
CA ALA A 2 -21.44 83.87 6.66
C ALA A 2 -21.49 82.61 5.78
N LEU A 3 -21.82 81.48 6.17
CA LEU A 3 -22.66 80.75 7.07
C LEU A 3 -22.27 79.27 6.98
N SER A 4 -22.01 78.51 8.04
CA SER A 4 -22.94 77.71 8.79
C SER A 4 -23.85 76.82 7.95
N LEU A 5 -23.70 75.55 8.06
CA LEU A 5 -24.69 74.61 8.53
C LEU A 5 -24.15 73.20 8.43
N GLY A 6 -24.11 72.60 9.50
CA GLY A 6 -24.21 71.29 9.90
C GLY A 6 -25.32 70.50 9.30
N PHE A 7 -25.09 69.25 9.17
CA PHE A 7 -26.13 68.25 9.16
C PHE A 7 -25.64 66.97 9.82
N LEU A 8 -26.33 66.76 10.87
CA LEU A 8 -26.53 65.51 11.56
C LEU A 8 -26.85 64.34 10.60
N GLY A 9 -26.33 63.23 10.91
CA GLY A 9 -27.16 62.04 11.11
C GLY A 9 -27.31 61.19 9.88
N CYS A 10 -26.79 60.07 9.91
CA CYS A 10 -27.56 58.83 10.03
C CYS A 10 -26.57 57.70 10.16
N GLN A 11 -26.50 57.21 11.37
CA GLN A 11 -26.17 55.80 11.59
C GLN A 11 -27.19 55.00 10.75
N LYS A 12 -26.72 54.28 9.80
CA LYS A 12 -27.40 53.13 9.26
C LYS A 12 -26.57 51.96 9.61
N ASP A 13 -27.06 51.22 10.59
CA ASP A 13 -26.68 49.89 10.87
C ASP A 13 -26.78 49.11 9.54
N ILE A 14 -25.64 48.78 9.01
CA ILE A 14 -25.56 47.77 8.00
C ILE A 14 -25.46 46.49 8.77
N GLU A 15 -26.60 45.85 8.95
CA GLU A 15 -26.65 44.44 9.26
C GLU A 15 -25.70 43.73 8.36
N THR A 16 -24.66 43.17 8.96
CA THR A 16 -23.81 42.16 8.35
C THR A 16 -24.71 41.00 8.00
N VAL A 17 -25.04 40.91 6.74
CA VAL A 17 -25.54 39.66 6.18
C VAL A 17 -24.42 38.67 6.34
N GLU A 18 -24.57 37.78 7.30
CA GLU A 18 -23.83 36.56 7.39
C GLU A 18 -24.15 35.77 6.10
N GLU A 19 -23.34 35.93 5.10
CA GLU A 19 -23.30 35.03 3.98
C GLU A 19 -22.65 33.76 4.49
N ASN A 20 -23.53 32.91 4.97
CA ASN A 20 -23.25 31.54 5.37
C ASN A 20 -22.92 30.74 4.09
N SER A 21 -21.72 30.85 3.61
CA SER A 21 -21.19 29.93 2.63
C SER A 21 -20.56 28.75 3.35
N GLU A 22 -21.39 28.00 4.08
CA GLU A 22 -21.09 26.63 4.43
C GLU A 22 -21.22 25.76 3.18
N LEU A 23 -20.19 25.76 2.36
CA LEU A 23 -19.86 24.70 1.45
C LEU A 23 -18.48 24.16 1.80
N THR A 24 -18.28 23.84 3.06
CA THR A 24 -17.31 22.83 3.40
C THR A 24 -18.00 21.49 3.21
N VAL A 25 -18.01 21.02 1.99
CA VAL A 25 -18.08 19.59 1.73
C VAL A 25 -16.76 19.04 2.28
N SER A 26 -16.74 18.84 3.58
CA SER A 26 -15.77 18.00 4.23
C SER A 26 -16.08 16.58 3.76
N ASN A 27 -15.53 16.22 2.62
CA ASN A 27 -15.34 14.85 2.24
C ASN A 27 -14.26 14.30 3.19
N LYS A 28 -14.62 14.16 4.47
CA LYS A 28 -14.00 13.16 5.30
C LYS A 28 -14.40 11.84 4.69
N GLN A 29 -13.66 11.44 3.67
CA GLN A 29 -13.45 10.02 3.48
C GLN A 29 -12.97 9.56 4.84
N ASP A 30 -13.80 8.73 5.47
CA ASP A 30 -13.36 7.90 6.57
C ASP A 30 -12.17 7.10 6.02
N GLU A 31 -10.98 7.67 6.16
CA GLU A 31 -9.77 6.89 6.12
C GLU A 31 -9.92 5.94 7.31
N LYS A 32 -10.51 4.77 7.02
CA LYS A 32 -10.38 3.65 7.93
C LYS A 32 -8.89 3.55 8.19
N PRO A 33 -8.44 3.64 9.45
CA PRO A 33 -7.04 3.45 9.72
C PRO A 33 -6.66 2.17 9.00
N ILE A 34 -5.65 2.25 8.15
CA ILE A 34 -5.05 1.09 7.52
C ILE A 34 -4.78 0.18 8.69
N GLN A 35 -5.59 -0.87 8.84
CA GLN A 35 -5.29 -1.91 9.78
C GLN A 35 -3.96 -2.44 9.26
N HIS A 36 -2.87 -2.06 9.94
CA HIS A 36 -1.65 -2.81 9.79
C HIS A 36 -2.06 -4.24 10.08
N LEU A 37 -2.15 -5.03 9.02
CA LEU A 37 -2.39 -6.45 9.15
C LEU A 37 -1.40 -6.90 10.21
N LYS A 38 -1.90 -7.36 11.37
CA LYS A 38 -1.06 -7.94 12.39
C LYS A 38 -0.55 -9.23 11.77
N LEU A 39 0.59 -9.09 11.09
CA LEU A 39 1.24 -10.22 10.45
C LEU A 39 1.65 -11.14 11.58
N GLU A 40 1.08 -12.32 11.60
CA GLU A 40 1.49 -13.35 12.54
C GLU A 40 2.96 -13.66 12.30
N ASP A 41 3.70 -13.86 13.37
CA ASP A 41 5.10 -14.24 13.27
C ASP A 41 5.20 -15.66 12.73
N ILE A 42 6.06 -15.84 11.74
CA ILE A 42 6.32 -17.15 11.15
C ILE A 42 7.41 -17.84 11.98
N GLU A 43 7.02 -18.84 12.74
CA GLU A 43 7.93 -19.54 13.67
C GLU A 43 8.35 -20.92 13.15
N THR A 44 7.65 -21.47 12.17
CA THR A 44 7.91 -22.83 11.67
C THR A 44 8.00 -22.88 10.15
N GLU A 45 8.74 -23.87 9.64
CA GLU A 45 8.82 -24.12 8.19
C GLU A 45 7.43 -24.39 7.58
N SER A 46 6.57 -25.13 8.29
CA SER A 46 5.20 -25.42 7.82
C SER A 46 4.38 -24.13 7.65
N SER A 47 4.43 -23.22 8.63
CA SER A 47 3.72 -21.93 8.52
C SER A 47 4.32 -21.05 7.43
N ALA A 48 5.64 -21.06 7.26
CA ALA A 48 6.30 -20.34 6.17
C ALA A 48 5.88 -20.87 4.78
N VAL A 49 5.80 -22.19 4.61
CA VAL A 49 5.32 -22.83 3.37
C VAL A 49 3.88 -22.43 3.08
N GLU A 50 2.99 -22.52 4.07
CA GLU A 50 1.57 -22.19 3.91
C GLU A 50 1.37 -20.73 3.49
N VAL A 51 2.04 -19.79 4.19
CA VAL A 51 1.98 -18.36 3.85
C VAL A 51 2.55 -18.11 2.45
N MET A 52 3.68 -18.70 2.11
CA MET A 52 4.31 -18.51 0.80
C MET A 52 3.44 -19.07 -0.33
N GLN A 53 2.81 -20.23 -0.16
CA GLN A 53 1.89 -20.81 -1.15
C GLN A 53 0.63 -19.96 -1.31
N SER A 54 -0.02 -19.61 -0.22
CA SER A 54 -1.25 -18.81 -0.23
C SER A 54 -1.03 -17.43 -0.85
N THR A 55 0.03 -16.73 -0.48
CA THR A 55 0.37 -15.42 -1.06
C THR A 55 0.74 -15.51 -2.54
N THR A 56 1.45 -16.57 -2.95
CA THR A 56 1.77 -16.82 -4.37
C THR A 56 0.51 -17.03 -5.21
N GLU A 57 -0.47 -17.78 -4.71
CA GLU A 57 -1.75 -17.97 -5.39
C GLU A 57 -2.50 -16.64 -5.54
N GLN A 58 -2.52 -15.81 -4.48
CA GLN A 58 -3.12 -14.48 -4.53
C GLN A 58 -2.44 -13.58 -5.57
N LEU A 59 -1.11 -13.60 -5.64
CA LEU A 59 -0.35 -12.83 -6.62
C LEU A 59 -0.63 -13.30 -8.06
N ARG A 60 -0.75 -14.61 -8.30
CA ARG A 60 -1.09 -15.17 -9.62
C ARG A 60 -2.47 -14.77 -10.11
N ALA A 61 -3.39 -14.47 -9.22
CA ALA A 61 -4.73 -14.00 -9.57
C ALA A 61 -4.75 -12.54 -10.07
N LYS A 62 -3.66 -11.78 -9.87
CA LYS A 62 -3.54 -10.38 -10.30
C LYS A 62 -3.05 -10.33 -11.74
N THR A 63 -3.93 -10.03 -12.67
CA THR A 63 -3.64 -10.10 -14.12
C THR A 63 -3.73 -8.77 -14.85
N ASN A 64 -4.46 -7.80 -14.31
CA ASN A 64 -4.66 -6.49 -14.93
C ASN A 64 -3.56 -5.50 -14.55
N LEU A 65 -3.01 -5.63 -13.33
CA LEU A 65 -2.02 -4.73 -12.75
C LEU A 65 -2.44 -3.26 -12.85
N ASP A 66 -3.72 -3.00 -12.61
CA ASP A 66 -4.22 -1.65 -12.42
C ASP A 66 -3.87 -1.12 -11.02
N ALA A 67 -4.20 0.13 -10.73
CA ALA A 67 -3.83 0.76 -9.47
C ALA A 67 -4.40 0.01 -8.24
N LEU A 68 -5.55 -0.61 -8.36
CA LEU A 68 -6.14 -1.41 -7.28
C LEU A 68 -5.37 -2.71 -7.08
N GLU A 69 -5.12 -3.46 -8.15
CA GLU A 69 -4.33 -4.71 -8.06
C GLU A 69 -2.89 -4.45 -7.61
N LEU A 70 -2.26 -3.34 -8.04
CA LEU A 70 -0.93 -2.96 -7.56
C LEU A 70 -0.92 -2.68 -6.07
N HIS A 71 -1.95 -1.99 -5.54
CA HIS A 71 -2.09 -1.79 -4.10
C HIS A 71 -2.29 -3.12 -3.36
N GLU A 72 -3.12 -4.01 -3.89
CA GLU A 72 -3.32 -5.34 -3.30
C GLU A 72 -2.04 -6.19 -3.32
N ILE A 73 -1.27 -6.14 -4.43
CA ILE A 73 0.04 -6.79 -4.53
C ILE A 73 0.97 -6.27 -3.44
N HIS A 74 1.09 -4.94 -3.29
CA HIS A 74 1.87 -4.33 -2.23
C HIS A 74 1.48 -4.87 -0.85
N MET A 75 0.19 -4.99 -0.55
CA MET A 75 -0.28 -5.52 0.73
C MET A 75 0.06 -7.02 0.92
N ILE A 76 0.01 -7.82 -0.15
CA ILE A 76 0.35 -9.24 -0.11
C ILE A 76 1.84 -9.44 0.16
N THR A 77 2.71 -8.57 -0.37
CA THR A 77 4.16 -8.71 -0.21
C THR A 77 4.61 -8.68 1.24
N TYR A 78 3.95 -7.96 2.13
CA TYR A 78 4.31 -7.95 3.56
C TYR A 78 4.34 -9.34 4.20
N SER A 79 3.34 -10.18 3.90
CA SER A 79 3.31 -11.56 4.40
C SER A 79 4.31 -12.45 3.68
N LEU A 80 4.47 -12.25 2.37
CA LEU A 80 5.39 -13.01 1.56
C LEU A 80 6.85 -12.76 1.96
N GLU A 81 7.23 -11.51 2.22
CA GLU A 81 8.56 -11.13 2.70
C GLU A 81 8.92 -11.87 3.98
N LYS A 82 8.01 -11.95 4.96
CA LYS A 82 8.23 -12.70 6.20
C LYS A 82 8.46 -14.19 5.94
N ALA A 83 7.68 -14.80 5.05
CA ALA A 83 7.83 -16.22 4.73
C ALA A 83 9.17 -16.49 4.02
N VAL A 84 9.53 -15.66 3.06
CA VAL A 84 10.80 -15.81 2.33
C VAL A 84 12.00 -15.53 3.24
N ALA A 85 11.92 -14.53 4.11
CA ALA A 85 12.95 -14.24 5.11
C ALA A 85 13.18 -15.42 6.05
N PHE A 86 12.11 -16.09 6.51
CA PHE A 86 12.22 -17.30 7.32
C PHE A 86 13.09 -18.36 6.62
N PHE A 87 12.86 -18.62 5.34
CA PHE A 87 13.65 -19.59 4.58
C PHE A 87 15.09 -19.13 4.35
N ALA A 88 15.29 -17.85 4.05
CA ALA A 88 16.62 -17.27 3.86
C ALA A 88 17.50 -17.35 5.13
N GLU A 89 16.88 -17.31 6.31
CA GLU A 89 17.56 -17.36 7.60
C GLU A 89 17.75 -18.79 8.12
N ASN A 90 16.79 -19.68 7.91
CA ASN A 90 16.74 -20.99 8.56
C ASN A 90 17.16 -22.17 7.67
N LEU A 91 17.23 -21.98 6.35
CA LEU A 91 17.73 -23.01 5.44
C LEU A 91 19.25 -22.95 5.28
N SER A 92 19.80 -23.94 4.61
CA SER A 92 21.23 -24.01 4.23
C SER A 92 21.41 -24.48 2.78
N GLY A 93 22.62 -24.31 2.25
CA GLY A 93 22.97 -24.77 0.90
C GLY A 93 22.21 -24.07 -0.21
N ALA A 94 21.93 -24.80 -1.29
CA ALA A 94 21.31 -24.24 -2.50
C ALA A 94 19.92 -23.64 -2.25
N ARG A 95 19.13 -24.26 -1.36
CA ARG A 95 17.79 -23.74 -1.03
C ARG A 95 17.86 -22.39 -0.32
N GLN A 96 18.84 -22.19 0.56
CA GLN A 96 19.06 -20.89 1.18
C GLN A 96 19.46 -19.83 0.16
N VAL A 97 20.30 -20.18 -0.80
CA VAL A 97 20.68 -19.24 -1.89
C VAL A 97 19.45 -18.82 -2.66
N THR A 98 18.62 -19.77 -3.09
CA THR A 98 17.37 -19.46 -3.80
C THR A 98 16.40 -18.62 -2.96
N ALA A 99 16.29 -18.90 -1.66
CA ALA A 99 15.45 -18.10 -0.77
C ALA A 99 15.96 -16.65 -0.63
N LYS A 100 17.26 -16.44 -0.59
CA LYS A 100 17.86 -15.09 -0.59
C LYS A 100 17.62 -14.34 -1.90
N GLU A 101 17.71 -15.03 -3.04
CA GLU A 101 17.37 -14.46 -4.34
C GLU A 101 15.87 -14.10 -4.40
N MET A 102 14.99 -14.95 -3.89
CA MET A 102 13.57 -14.68 -3.77
C MET A 102 13.29 -13.44 -2.89
N ALA A 103 14.02 -13.26 -1.79
CA ALA A 103 13.85 -12.10 -0.92
C ALA A 103 14.15 -10.79 -1.66
N VAL A 104 15.19 -10.76 -2.49
CA VAL A 104 15.52 -9.59 -3.32
C VAL A 104 14.40 -9.29 -4.31
N VAL A 105 13.91 -10.32 -5.00
CA VAL A 105 12.86 -10.14 -6.03
C VAL A 105 11.52 -9.76 -5.40
N VAL A 106 11.18 -10.29 -4.22
CA VAL A 106 9.95 -9.92 -3.50
C VAL A 106 10.01 -8.44 -3.07
N GLU A 107 11.17 -7.95 -2.62
CA GLU A 107 11.37 -6.52 -2.35
C GLU A 107 11.17 -5.67 -3.61
N GLU A 108 11.62 -6.13 -4.78
CA GLU A 108 11.36 -5.44 -6.06
C GLU A 108 9.87 -5.43 -6.41
N VAL A 109 9.13 -6.51 -6.15
CA VAL A 109 7.66 -6.55 -6.29
C VAL A 109 7.02 -5.54 -5.36
N HIS A 110 7.44 -5.51 -4.09
CA HIS A 110 6.95 -4.58 -3.08
C HIS A 110 7.10 -3.12 -3.54
N LEU A 111 8.33 -2.70 -3.80
CA LEU A 111 8.64 -1.32 -4.15
C LEU A 111 8.01 -0.88 -5.48
N SER A 112 8.00 -1.74 -6.48
CA SER A 112 7.39 -1.40 -7.77
C SER A 112 5.87 -1.29 -7.68
N SER A 113 5.22 -2.16 -6.92
CA SER A 113 3.77 -2.10 -6.72
C SER A 113 3.35 -0.90 -5.85
N GLU A 114 4.08 -0.58 -4.79
CA GLU A 114 3.87 0.61 -3.98
C GLU A 114 3.92 1.89 -4.82
N ASN A 115 4.87 1.97 -5.74
CA ASN A 115 5.06 3.11 -6.63
C ASN A 115 4.18 3.08 -7.89
N ASN A 116 3.24 2.15 -8.00
CA ASN A 116 2.34 1.97 -9.15
C ASN A 116 3.10 1.79 -10.49
N LEU A 117 4.23 1.11 -10.48
CA LEU A 117 5.06 0.85 -11.64
C LEU A 117 4.66 -0.49 -12.29
N LYS A 118 3.58 -0.50 -13.05
CA LYS A 118 2.98 -1.70 -13.64
C LYS A 118 3.98 -2.62 -14.34
N ASP A 119 4.78 -2.07 -15.26
CA ASP A 119 5.70 -2.88 -16.07
C ASP A 119 6.83 -3.48 -15.20
N ALA A 120 7.37 -2.71 -14.26
CA ALA A 120 8.38 -3.18 -13.33
C ALA A 120 7.81 -4.26 -12.39
N THR A 121 6.59 -4.07 -11.87
CA THR A 121 5.91 -5.07 -11.05
C THR A 121 5.70 -6.36 -11.81
N LYS A 122 5.28 -6.28 -13.08
CA LYS A 122 5.11 -7.46 -13.91
C LYS A 122 6.41 -8.26 -14.08
N VAL A 123 7.50 -7.57 -14.38
CA VAL A 123 8.82 -8.21 -14.54
C VAL A 123 9.26 -8.88 -13.24
N ALA A 124 9.12 -8.19 -12.12
CA ALA A 124 9.48 -8.74 -10.81
C ALA A 124 8.61 -9.95 -10.42
N LEU A 125 7.30 -9.90 -10.70
CA LEU A 125 6.41 -11.05 -10.48
C LEU A 125 6.78 -12.26 -11.33
N ASP A 126 7.11 -12.07 -12.61
CA ASP A 126 7.53 -13.15 -13.49
C ASP A 126 8.84 -13.81 -12.97
N GLN A 127 9.78 -13.03 -12.49
CA GLN A 127 11.01 -13.52 -11.84
C GLN A 127 10.71 -14.27 -10.54
N TYR A 128 9.86 -13.72 -9.69
CA TYR A 128 9.45 -14.38 -8.46
C TYR A 128 8.81 -15.75 -8.74
N PHE A 129 7.87 -15.83 -9.67
CA PHE A 129 7.21 -17.10 -10.00
C PHE A 129 8.17 -18.16 -10.54
N ALA A 130 9.21 -17.75 -11.29
CA ALA A 130 10.24 -18.66 -11.77
C ALA A 130 11.08 -19.21 -10.60
N LEU A 131 11.48 -18.35 -9.65
CA LEU A 131 12.21 -18.75 -8.45
C LEU A 131 11.36 -19.62 -7.53
N PHE A 132 10.10 -19.26 -7.31
CA PHE A 132 9.15 -20.06 -6.54
C PHE A 132 8.99 -21.48 -7.10
N LYS A 133 8.84 -21.60 -8.41
CA LYS A 133 8.77 -22.92 -9.08
C LYS A 133 10.04 -23.74 -8.87
N SER A 134 11.20 -23.11 -8.91
CA SER A 134 12.47 -23.79 -8.65
C SER A 134 12.61 -24.20 -7.20
N PHE A 135 12.26 -23.28 -6.28
CA PHE A 135 12.35 -23.49 -4.85
C PHE A 135 11.45 -24.64 -4.34
N THR A 136 10.23 -24.76 -4.91
CA THR A 136 9.23 -25.75 -4.48
C THR A 136 9.37 -27.13 -5.12
N LYS A 137 10.33 -27.33 -6.03
CA LYS A 137 10.57 -28.66 -6.61
C LYS A 137 11.08 -29.70 -5.63
N ASP A 138 11.67 -29.23 -4.53
CA ASP A 138 12.35 -30.06 -3.53
C ASP A 138 11.56 -30.15 -2.22
N PHE A 139 10.25 -29.81 -2.22
CA PHE A 139 9.31 -29.99 -1.12
C PHE A 139 8.53 -31.28 -1.24
#